data_227885c3875f2e4b0fb80c36624b2a5c
#
_entry.id   227885c3875f2e4b0fb80c36624b2a5c
#
_cell.length_a   1.000
_cell.length_b   1.000
_cell.length_c   1.000
_cell.angle_alpha   90.00
_cell.angle_beta   90.00
_cell.angle_gamma   90.00
#
_symmetry.space_group_name_H-M   'P 1'
#
loop_
_entity.id
_entity.type
_entity.pdbx_description
1 polymer ?
#
loop_
_entity_poly.entity_id
_entity_poly.type
_entity_poly.pdbx_seq_one_letter_code
_entity_poly.pdbx_strand_id
1 'polypeptide(L)'
;DFSKAFKFSEDAFAVDGSIAGQNMILAAWSLGIGSVWLGTWPQMDRVFAQSKLFDLPNDQIPHSIIAFGYPLDEIKEKEEYYDEAVVHYNKW
;
A
#
# COMPACT_ATOMS: atom_id res chain seq x y z
N ASP A 1 -25.06 -2.78 15.24
CA ASP A 1 -23.97 -3.29 16.06
C ASP A 1 -22.69 -2.48 15.83
N PHE A 2 -22.23 -1.81 16.86
CA PHE A 2 -21.06 -0.93 16.83
C PHE A 2 -19.78 -1.67 16.41
N SER A 3 -19.63 -2.93 16.79
CA SER A 3 -18.43 -3.69 16.47
C SER A 3 -18.30 -3.92 14.97
N LYS A 4 -19.40 -4.14 14.26
CA LYS A 4 -19.39 -4.30 12.80
C LYS A 4 -19.10 -2.99 12.08
N ALA A 5 -19.67 -1.89 12.54
CA ALA A 5 -19.41 -0.57 11.98
C ALA A 5 -17.95 -0.15 12.17
N PHE A 6 -17.41 -0.44 13.35
CA PHE A 6 -16.01 -0.13 13.65
C PHE A 6 -15.06 -0.93 12.76
N LYS A 7 -15.32 -2.22 12.59
CA LYS A 7 -14.51 -3.07 11.69
C LYS A 7 -14.58 -2.60 10.26
N PHE A 8 -15.75 -2.19 9.80
CA PHE A 8 -15.91 -1.63 8.46
C PHE A 8 -15.01 -0.39 8.26
N SER A 9 -14.95 0.49 9.25
CA SER A 9 -14.10 1.68 9.20
C SER A 9 -12.62 1.33 9.13
N GLU A 10 -12.16 0.31 9.85
CA GLU A 10 -10.79 -0.17 9.79
C GLU A 10 -10.46 -0.76 8.41
N ASP A 11 -11.36 -1.57 7.87
CA ASP A 11 -11.19 -2.16 6.54
C ASP A 11 -11.18 -1.08 5.46
N ALA A 12 -12.06 -0.09 5.55
CA ALA A 12 -12.11 1.04 4.63
C ALA A 12 -10.82 1.88 4.68
N PHE A 13 -10.27 2.10 5.87
CA PHE A 13 -9.00 2.79 6.05
C PHE A 13 -7.87 2.08 5.29
N ALA A 14 -7.78 0.75 5.43
CA ALA A 14 -6.74 -0.03 4.76
C ALA A 14 -6.89 0.01 3.25
N VAL A 15 -8.11 -0.11 2.74
CA VAL A 15 -8.41 -0.07 1.30
C VAL A 15 -8.12 1.30 0.72
N ASP A 16 -8.64 2.36 1.33
CA ASP A 16 -8.48 3.74 0.86
C ASP A 16 -7.00 4.15 0.84
N GLY A 17 -6.26 3.80 1.87
CA GLY A 17 -4.83 4.06 1.94
C GLY A 17 -4.05 3.34 0.84
N SER A 18 -4.42 2.10 0.54
CA SER A 18 -3.79 1.29 -0.50
C SER A 18 -4.05 1.86 -1.89
N ILE A 19 -5.28 2.32 -2.15
CA ILE A 19 -5.64 2.95 -3.43
C ILE A 19 -4.86 4.23 -3.63
N ALA A 20 -4.80 5.10 -2.62
CA ALA A 20 -4.03 6.34 -2.69
C ALA A 20 -2.54 6.05 -2.92
N GLY A 21 -1.98 5.09 -2.20
CA GLY A 21 -0.58 4.68 -2.34
C GLY A 21 -0.26 4.19 -3.74
N GLN A 22 -1.10 3.35 -4.32
CA GLN A 22 -0.88 2.84 -5.67
C GLN A 22 -0.94 3.96 -6.72
N ASN A 23 -1.83 4.93 -6.57
CA ASN A 23 -1.88 6.09 -7.45
C ASN A 23 -0.57 6.90 -7.37
N MET A 24 -0.02 7.06 -6.18
CA MET A 24 1.28 7.74 -5.99
C MET A 24 2.42 6.98 -6.68
N ILE A 25 2.43 5.65 -6.56
CA ILE A 25 3.43 4.78 -7.16
C ILE A 25 3.40 4.90 -8.70
N LEU A 26 2.21 4.84 -9.28
CA LEU A 26 2.04 4.96 -10.73
C LEU A 26 2.42 6.35 -11.24
N ALA A 27 2.02 7.40 -10.53
CA ALA A 27 2.39 8.77 -10.87
C ALA A 27 3.91 8.97 -10.81
N ALA A 28 4.56 8.45 -9.77
CA ALA A 28 6.00 8.52 -9.62
C ALA A 28 6.71 7.81 -10.78
N TRP A 29 6.25 6.62 -11.13
CA TRP A 29 6.83 5.85 -12.22
C TRP A 29 6.74 6.59 -13.57
N SER A 30 5.64 7.30 -13.80
CA SER A 30 5.49 8.12 -15.02
C SER A 30 6.52 9.25 -15.11
N LEU A 31 7.10 9.63 -13.97
CA LEU A 31 8.16 10.64 -13.87
C LEU A 31 9.57 10.02 -13.81
N GLY A 32 9.68 8.71 -13.98
CA GLY A 32 10.96 7.99 -13.87
C GLY A 32 11.42 7.73 -12.45
N ILE A 33 10.52 7.84 -11.48
CA ILE A 33 10.82 7.62 -10.05
C ILE A 33 10.37 6.22 -9.66
N GLY A 34 11.30 5.42 -9.14
CA GLY A 34 11.00 4.11 -8.58
C GLY A 34 10.46 4.21 -7.17
N SER A 35 9.84 3.15 -6.70
CA SER A 35 9.28 3.12 -5.36
C SER A 35 9.29 1.71 -4.78
N VAL A 36 9.17 1.63 -3.46
CA VAL A 36 8.97 0.37 -2.76
C VAL A 36 7.94 0.58 -1.65
N TRP A 37 7.00 -0.33 -1.58
CA TRP A 37 5.95 -0.35 -0.56
C TRP A 37 6.44 -1.14 0.64
N LEU A 38 6.40 -0.51 1.82
CA LEU A 38 6.72 -1.14 3.09
C LEU A 38 5.45 -1.16 3.94
N GLY A 39 4.89 -2.34 4.16
CA GLY A 39 3.65 -2.49 4.91
C GLY A 39 3.83 -2.19 6.38
N THR A 40 2.90 -1.44 6.95
CA THR A 40 2.84 -1.13 8.38
C THR A 40 1.59 -1.73 8.99
N TRP A 41 0.42 -1.24 8.58
CA TRP A 41 -0.87 -1.77 9.04
C TRP A 41 -1.12 -3.15 8.42
N PRO A 42 -1.69 -4.15 9.12
CA PRO A 42 -2.20 -4.09 10.50
C PRO A 42 -1.21 -4.62 11.56
N GLN A 43 0.06 -4.70 11.28
CA GLN A 43 1.03 -5.20 12.24
C GLN A 43 1.32 -4.14 13.30
N MET A 44 0.78 -4.34 14.50
CA MET A 44 0.78 -3.32 15.55
C MET A 44 2.17 -2.95 16.04
N ASP A 45 3.12 -3.88 16.04
CA ASP A 45 4.51 -3.58 16.36
C ASP A 45 5.12 -2.55 15.40
N ARG A 46 4.81 -2.68 14.12
CA ARG A 46 5.24 -1.73 13.10
C ARG A 46 4.51 -0.40 13.19
N VAL A 47 3.21 -0.44 13.50
CA VAL A 47 2.39 0.75 13.72
C VAL A 47 2.97 1.60 14.86
N PHE A 48 3.27 0.99 16.00
CA PHE A 48 3.84 1.70 17.14
C PHE A 48 5.24 2.22 16.84
N ALA A 49 6.09 1.41 16.20
CA ALA A 49 7.43 1.82 15.83
C ALA A 49 7.42 3.02 14.88
N GLN A 50 6.56 3.01 13.89
CA GLN A 50 6.44 4.11 12.92
C GLN A 50 5.88 5.37 13.57
N SER A 51 4.88 5.23 14.43
CA SER A 51 4.31 6.37 15.16
C SER A 51 5.36 7.04 16.03
N LYS A 52 6.21 6.27 16.70
CA LYS A 52 7.28 6.78 17.53
C LYS A 52 8.38 7.44 16.69
N LEU A 53 8.77 6.81 15.59
CA LEU A 53 9.84 7.31 14.73
C LEU A 53 9.52 8.68 14.14
N PHE A 54 8.28 8.88 13.71
CA PHE A 54 7.84 10.12 13.08
C PHE A 54 7.09 11.06 14.02
N ASP A 55 7.03 10.72 15.31
CA ASP A 55 6.34 11.50 16.34
C ASP A 55 4.92 11.87 15.94
N LEU A 56 4.14 10.87 15.53
CA LEU A 56 2.77 11.07 15.08
C LEU A 56 1.84 11.36 16.25
N PRO A 57 0.86 12.27 16.05
CA PRO A 57 -0.19 12.49 17.06
C PRO A 57 -0.97 11.20 17.36
N ASN A 58 -1.56 11.12 18.55
CA ASN A 58 -2.30 9.93 18.99
C ASN A 58 -3.53 9.61 18.14
N ASP A 59 -4.06 10.61 17.42
CA ASP A 59 -5.22 10.45 16.54
C ASP A 59 -4.85 10.05 15.10
N GLN A 60 -3.56 9.82 14.83
CA GLN A 60 -3.07 9.40 13.52
C GLN A 60 -2.57 7.97 13.57
N ILE A 61 -3.00 7.17 12.61
CA ILE A 61 -2.62 5.77 12.49
C ILE A 61 -1.80 5.59 11.22
N PRO A 62 -0.52 5.17 11.34
CA PRO A 62 0.29 4.94 10.15
C PRO A 62 -0.22 3.71 9.38
N HIS A 63 -0.36 3.87 8.08
CA HIS A 63 -0.83 2.84 7.17
C HIS A 63 0.32 2.08 6.52
N SER A 64 1.29 2.81 6.00
CA SER A 64 2.40 2.25 5.24
C SER A 64 3.52 3.27 5.13
N ILE A 65 4.66 2.80 4.65
CA ILE A 65 5.76 3.67 4.22
C ILE A 65 6.01 3.35 2.75
N ILE A 66 6.11 4.38 1.94
CA ILE A 66 6.49 4.23 0.54
C ILE A 66 7.77 5.03 0.32
N ALA A 67 8.84 4.34 -0.04
CA ALA A 67 10.10 5.00 -0.37
C ALA A 67 10.15 5.30 -1.86
N PHE A 68 10.51 6.52 -2.22
CA PHE A 68 10.64 6.96 -3.62
C PHE A 68 12.07 7.37 -3.91
N GLY A 69 12.55 7.08 -5.11
CA GLY A 69 13.89 7.48 -5.51
C GLY A 69 14.14 7.23 -6.98
N TYR A 70 15.17 7.89 -7.51
CA TYR A 70 15.60 7.63 -8.87
C TYR A 70 16.44 6.35 -8.91
N PRO A 71 16.15 5.41 -9.84
CA PRO A 71 16.93 4.18 -9.97
C PRO A 71 18.39 4.49 -10.36
N LEU A 72 19.32 3.76 -9.74
CA LEU A 72 20.74 3.85 -10.11
C LEU A 72 21.05 3.05 -11.38
N ASP A 73 20.35 1.94 -11.56
CA ASP A 73 20.56 1.02 -12.66
C ASP A 73 19.40 1.08 -13.65
N GLU A 74 19.66 0.66 -14.89
CA GLU A 74 18.61 0.50 -15.88
C GLU A 74 17.60 -0.56 -15.42
N ILE A 75 16.31 -0.19 -15.45
CA ILE A 75 15.24 -1.10 -15.06
C ILE A 75 14.82 -1.92 -16.27
N LYS A 76 14.87 -3.24 -16.12
CA LYS A 76 14.36 -4.17 -17.12
C LYS A 76 12.84 -4.25 -17.02
N GLU A 77 12.19 -4.37 -18.17
CA GLU A 77 10.76 -4.63 -18.18
C GLU A 77 10.49 -5.96 -17.49
N LYS A 78 9.43 -5.94 -16.68
CA LYS A 78 8.97 -7.13 -15.99
C LYS A 78 8.32 -8.08 -17.00
N GLU A 79 8.64 -9.37 -16.89
CA GLU A 79 7.97 -10.39 -17.69
C GLU A 79 6.47 -10.37 -17.42
N GLU A 80 5.69 -10.65 -18.44
CA GLU A 80 4.26 -10.73 -18.34
C GLU A 80 3.84 -11.99 -17.58
N TYR A 81 3.13 -11.81 -16.46
CA TYR A 81 2.66 -12.90 -15.60
C TYR A 81 1.16 -13.14 -15.74
N TYR A 82 0.65 -13.01 -16.95
CA TYR A 82 -0.75 -13.27 -17.20
C TYR A 82 -0.98 -14.77 -17.39
N ASP A 83 -1.81 -15.35 -16.54
CA ASP A 83 -2.19 -16.77 -16.64
C ASP A 83 -3.68 -16.86 -16.90
N GLU A 84 -4.04 -17.24 -18.12
CA GLU A 84 -5.44 -17.39 -18.54
C GLU A 84 -6.18 -18.45 -17.73
N ALA A 85 -5.49 -19.46 -17.20
CA ALA A 85 -6.10 -20.54 -16.45
C ALA A 85 -6.78 -20.07 -15.15
N VAL A 86 -6.37 -18.90 -14.62
CA VAL A 86 -6.97 -18.33 -13.41
C VAL A 86 -8.07 -17.33 -13.72
N VAL A 87 -8.37 -17.08 -14.99
CA VAL A 87 -9.41 -16.13 -15.39
C VAL A 87 -10.71 -16.88 -15.67
N HIS A 88 -11.77 -16.47 -15.02
CA HIS A 88 -13.08 -17.08 -15.14
C HIS A 88 -14.12 -16.01 -15.49
N TYR A 89 -14.89 -16.26 -16.55
CA TYR A 89 -15.89 -15.32 -17.05
C TYR A 89 -17.28 -15.73 -16.55
N ASN A 90 -17.93 -14.85 -15.75
CA ASN A 90 -19.29 -14.99 -15.24
C ASN A 90 -19.52 -16.12 -14.24
N LYS A 91 -18.67 -17.12 -14.16
CA LYS A 91 -18.69 -18.17 -13.12
C LYS A 91 -17.34 -18.88 -13.07
N TRP A 92 -17.09 -19.54 -11.97
CA TRP A 92 -15.88 -20.34 -11.76
C TRP A 92 -15.83 -21.59 -12.61
#